data_f74e01c8cef8d7423d8c651c2101e0d5
#
_entry.id   f74e01c8cef8d7423d8c651c2101e0d5
#
_cell.length_a   1.000
_cell.length_b   1.000
_cell.length_c   1.000
_cell.angle_alpha   90.00
_cell.angle_beta   90.00
_cell.angle_gamma   90.00
#
_symmetry.space_group_name_H-M   'P 1'
#
loop_
_entity.id
_entity.type
_entity.pdbx_description
1 polymer ?
#
loop_
_entity_poly.entity_id
_entity_poly.type
_entity_poly.pdbx_seq_one_letter_code
_entity_poly.pdbx_strand_id
1 'polypeptide(L)'
;QYTSGTTGFPKGVMLTSHNILNNGQTIGDCMHFTPADRLLICVPLFHCFGCVLGVCSVITHGSTMVMVEDFDPLKVLASVHRERCTALHGVPTMFIAELNHPMFDMFDLSSLRTGIMAGAPCPIETMKQVMDKMYCKEIISVYGLTETSPGMTASRVTDSMEIRATTVGCAFPNVEVKVLDPV
;
A
#
# COMPACT_ATOMS: atom_id res chain seq x y z
N GLN A 1 16.63 7.11 6.32
CA GLN A 1 15.65 6.45 7.18
C GLN A 1 16.30 5.32 7.97
N TYR A 2 15.87 5.10 9.23
CA TYR A 2 16.43 4.02 10.04
C TYR A 2 15.62 2.74 9.91
N THR A 3 16.32 1.59 9.89
CA THR A 3 15.73 0.25 9.97
C THR A 3 16.08 -0.39 11.30
N SER A 4 15.23 -1.33 11.77
CA SER A 4 15.41 -1.98 13.08
C SER A 4 16.66 -2.88 13.18
N GLY A 5 17.41 -3.13 12.13
CA GLY A 5 18.62 -3.94 12.10
C GLY A 5 18.49 -5.32 12.81
N THR A 6 18.81 -6.38 12.12
CA THR A 6 18.77 -7.76 12.66
C THR A 6 19.84 -8.03 13.73
N THR A 7 20.78 -7.11 13.95
CA THR A 7 21.99 -7.28 14.79
C THR A 7 22.07 -6.32 15.99
N GLY A 8 20.96 -5.69 16.40
CA GLY A 8 20.84 -4.93 17.64
C GLY A 8 20.82 -3.41 17.52
N PHE A 9 21.61 -2.79 16.63
CA PHE A 9 21.55 -1.33 16.44
C PHE A 9 20.79 -0.96 15.17
N PRO A 10 19.98 0.13 15.19
CA PRO A 10 19.33 0.65 14.01
C PRO A 10 20.36 1.02 12.92
N LYS A 11 20.07 0.67 11.67
CA LYS A 11 20.92 1.03 10.53
C LYS A 11 20.32 2.20 9.78
N GLY A 12 21.13 3.21 9.46
CA GLY A 12 20.72 4.36 8.66
C GLY A 12 20.79 4.06 7.17
N VAL A 13 19.63 3.97 6.52
CA VAL A 13 19.55 3.84 5.06
C VAL A 13 19.63 5.21 4.42
N MET A 14 20.58 5.40 3.49
CA MET A 14 20.72 6.63 2.73
C MET A 14 19.78 6.61 1.53
N LEU A 15 18.67 7.34 1.62
CA LEU A 15 17.72 7.50 0.53
C LEU A 15 17.89 8.89 -0.09
N THR A 16 18.03 8.94 -1.41
CA THR A 16 18.09 10.22 -2.12
C THR A 16 16.69 10.70 -2.46
N SER A 17 16.52 12.02 -2.66
CA SER A 17 15.25 12.57 -3.17
C SER A 17 14.86 11.95 -4.51
N HIS A 18 15.83 11.63 -5.36
CA HIS A 18 15.61 10.94 -6.63
C HIS A 18 14.94 9.57 -6.42
N ASN A 19 15.49 8.74 -5.51
CA ASN A 19 14.93 7.42 -5.22
C ASN A 19 13.51 7.53 -4.67
N ILE A 20 13.29 8.41 -3.68
CA ILE A 20 12.00 8.57 -3.00
C ILE A 20 10.91 9.04 -3.96
N LEU A 21 11.19 10.09 -4.73
CA LEU A 21 10.19 10.67 -5.64
C LEU A 21 9.84 9.73 -6.79
N ASN A 22 10.84 9.12 -7.43
CA ASN A 22 10.57 8.15 -8.50
C ASN A 22 9.83 6.91 -8.00
N ASN A 23 10.12 6.44 -6.79
CA ASN A 23 9.40 5.32 -6.20
C ASN A 23 7.94 5.68 -5.90
N GLY A 24 7.70 6.87 -5.32
CA GLY A 24 6.36 7.39 -5.10
C GLY A 24 5.57 7.57 -6.41
N GLN A 25 6.20 8.11 -7.45
CA GLN A 25 5.57 8.22 -8.77
C GLN A 25 5.24 6.85 -9.34
N THR A 26 6.21 5.94 -9.39
CA THR A 26 6.00 4.59 -9.96
C THR A 26 4.86 3.85 -9.29
N ILE A 27 4.73 3.93 -7.96
CA ILE A 27 3.65 3.23 -7.28
C ILE A 27 2.28 3.87 -7.55
N GLY A 28 2.21 5.19 -7.67
CA GLY A 28 0.99 5.87 -8.10
C GLY A 28 0.57 5.49 -9.52
N ASP A 29 1.55 5.39 -10.45
CA ASP A 29 1.34 4.87 -11.80
C ASP A 29 0.77 3.43 -11.79
N CYS A 30 1.32 2.55 -10.93
CA CYS A 30 0.83 1.17 -10.77
C CYS A 30 -0.64 1.09 -10.31
N MET A 31 -1.09 2.06 -9.54
CA MET A 31 -2.48 2.19 -9.07
C MET A 31 -3.36 3.04 -9.99
N HIS A 32 -2.81 3.54 -11.08
CA HIS A 32 -3.48 4.47 -12.00
C HIS A 32 -4.04 5.71 -11.26
N PHE A 33 -3.25 6.32 -10.38
CA PHE A 33 -3.67 7.51 -9.65
C PHE A 33 -3.87 8.70 -10.57
N THR A 34 -4.87 9.49 -10.25
CA THR A 34 -5.24 10.72 -10.94
C THR A 34 -5.53 11.82 -9.90
N PRO A 35 -5.65 13.09 -10.29
CA PRO A 35 -6.06 14.15 -9.38
C PRO A 35 -7.45 13.96 -8.74
N ALA A 36 -8.28 13.07 -9.29
CA ALA A 36 -9.59 12.74 -8.72
C ALA A 36 -9.50 11.73 -7.56
N ASP A 37 -8.35 11.07 -7.39
CA ASP A 37 -8.19 10.06 -6.36
C ASP A 37 -7.98 10.68 -4.96
N ARG A 38 -8.43 9.94 -3.96
CA ARG A 38 -8.37 10.30 -2.54
C ARG A 38 -7.81 9.11 -1.77
N LEU A 39 -6.53 9.17 -1.39
CA LEU A 39 -5.87 8.11 -0.65
C LEU A 39 -6.04 8.32 0.85
N LEU A 40 -6.60 7.33 1.54
CA LEU A 40 -6.54 7.28 2.99
C LEU A 40 -5.21 6.65 3.44
N ILE A 41 -4.47 7.40 4.24
CA ILE A 41 -3.19 6.99 4.84
C ILE A 41 -3.40 6.69 6.31
N CYS A 42 -3.38 5.43 6.68
CA CYS A 42 -3.44 4.92 8.04
C CYS A 42 -2.16 4.19 8.49
N VAL A 43 -1.20 4.07 7.57
CA VAL A 43 0.13 3.50 7.85
C VAL A 43 1.07 4.59 8.36
N PRO A 44 2.01 4.27 9.29
CA PRO A 44 2.85 5.27 9.93
C PRO A 44 3.73 6.04 8.94
N LEU A 45 3.80 7.37 9.07
CA LEU A 45 4.63 8.24 8.20
C LEU A 45 6.13 8.13 8.48
N PHE A 46 6.54 7.63 9.64
CA PHE A 46 7.94 7.33 9.92
C PHE A 46 8.44 6.08 9.19
N HIS A 47 7.53 5.28 8.62
CA HIS A 47 7.84 4.14 7.77
C HIS A 47 7.69 4.54 6.29
N CYS A 48 8.59 4.03 5.44
CA CYS A 48 8.59 4.34 4.00
C CYS A 48 7.29 3.92 3.28
N PHE A 49 6.52 2.97 3.81
CA PHE A 49 5.20 2.66 3.28
C PHE A 49 4.27 3.88 3.38
N GLY A 50 4.19 4.55 4.54
CA GLY A 50 3.37 5.76 4.68
C GLY A 50 3.97 6.97 3.96
N CYS A 51 5.25 7.22 4.16
CA CYS A 51 5.93 8.40 3.61
C CYS A 51 6.06 8.34 2.08
N VAL A 52 6.59 7.25 1.53
CA VAL A 52 6.89 7.18 0.09
C VAL A 52 5.71 6.62 -0.70
N LEU A 53 5.22 5.41 -0.37
CA LEU A 53 4.11 4.82 -1.12
C LEU A 53 2.78 5.56 -0.86
N GLY A 54 2.64 6.21 0.31
CA GLY A 54 1.48 7.06 0.62
C GLY A 54 1.69 8.51 0.15
N VAL A 55 2.45 9.32 0.90
CA VAL A 55 2.54 10.76 0.67
C VAL A 55 3.12 11.10 -0.70
N CYS A 56 4.26 10.52 -1.09
CA CYS A 56 4.88 10.88 -2.37
C CYS A 56 4.03 10.44 -3.57
N SER A 57 3.33 9.30 -3.51
CA SER A 57 2.45 8.88 -4.61
C SER A 57 1.27 9.84 -4.82
N VAL A 58 0.71 10.36 -3.74
CA VAL A 58 -0.36 11.37 -3.80
C VAL A 58 0.14 12.68 -4.39
N ILE A 59 1.30 13.16 -3.92
CA ILE A 59 1.86 14.45 -4.38
C ILE A 59 2.22 14.40 -5.87
N THR A 60 2.86 13.32 -6.32
CA THR A 60 3.29 13.17 -7.71
C THR A 60 2.12 13.09 -8.71
N HIS A 61 0.93 12.69 -8.25
CA HIS A 61 -0.26 12.56 -9.08
C HIS A 61 -1.30 13.67 -8.85
N GLY A 62 -1.01 14.65 -7.96
CA GLY A 62 -1.94 15.70 -7.62
C GLY A 62 -3.23 15.20 -6.96
N SER A 63 -3.19 14.01 -6.38
CA SER A 63 -4.32 13.38 -5.69
C SER A 63 -4.57 14.01 -4.31
N THR A 64 -5.67 13.65 -3.66
CA THR A 64 -5.99 14.12 -2.30
C THR A 64 -5.47 13.14 -1.25
N MET A 65 -4.87 13.68 -0.21
CA MET A 65 -4.41 12.93 0.97
C MET A 65 -5.45 13.04 2.08
N VAL A 66 -5.97 11.92 2.55
CA VAL A 66 -6.82 11.82 3.74
C VAL A 66 -6.02 11.08 4.81
N MET A 67 -5.87 11.68 5.98
CA MET A 67 -5.01 11.14 7.03
C MET A 67 -5.80 10.80 8.28
N VAL A 68 -5.45 9.68 8.90
CA VAL A 68 -5.83 9.36 10.28
C VAL A 68 -4.57 9.36 11.13
N GLU A 69 -4.68 9.83 12.37
CA GLU A 69 -3.53 10.03 13.26
C GLU A 69 -2.85 8.71 13.62
N ASP A 70 -3.65 7.68 13.90
CA ASP A 70 -3.24 6.34 14.23
C ASP A 70 -4.19 5.32 13.60
N PHE A 71 -3.73 4.09 13.41
CA PHE A 71 -4.58 3.03 12.91
C PHE A 71 -5.62 2.61 13.96
N ASP A 72 -6.87 2.84 13.62
CA ASP A 72 -8.05 2.31 14.29
C ASP A 72 -9.04 1.89 13.19
N PRO A 73 -9.50 0.63 13.13
CA PRO A 73 -10.34 0.15 12.04
C PRO A 73 -11.65 0.92 11.92
N LEU A 74 -12.24 1.38 13.03
CA LEU A 74 -13.44 2.20 13.00
C LEU A 74 -13.18 3.57 12.37
N LYS A 75 -12.08 4.23 12.77
CA LYS A 75 -11.68 5.53 12.19
C LYS A 75 -11.40 5.40 10.70
N VAL A 76 -10.76 4.31 10.26
CA VAL A 76 -10.48 4.05 8.84
C VAL A 76 -11.78 3.91 8.06
N LEU A 77 -12.68 3.01 8.48
CA LEU A 77 -13.96 2.78 7.81
C LEU A 77 -14.81 4.06 7.75
N ALA A 78 -14.91 4.78 8.87
CA ALA A 78 -15.63 6.05 8.93
C ALA A 78 -15.04 7.13 8.02
N SER A 79 -13.70 7.18 7.92
CA SER A 79 -13.02 8.16 7.06
C SER A 79 -13.18 7.82 5.59
N VAL A 80 -13.10 6.54 5.20
CA VAL A 80 -13.40 6.11 3.82
C VAL A 80 -14.81 6.52 3.42
N HIS A 81 -15.79 6.23 4.27
CA HIS A 81 -17.18 6.59 4.05
C HIS A 81 -17.38 8.10 3.91
N ARG A 82 -16.93 8.88 4.90
CA ARG A 82 -17.13 10.33 4.98
C ARG A 82 -16.44 11.09 3.87
N GLU A 83 -15.16 10.75 3.63
CA GLU A 83 -14.32 11.45 2.67
C GLU A 83 -14.38 10.87 1.26
N ARG A 84 -15.17 9.81 1.06
CA ARG A 84 -15.30 9.11 -0.23
C ARG A 84 -13.93 8.73 -0.78
N CYS A 85 -13.07 8.13 0.07
CA CYS A 85 -11.74 7.71 -0.36
C CYS A 85 -11.81 6.68 -1.48
N THR A 86 -10.93 6.82 -2.48
CA THR A 86 -10.87 5.91 -3.63
C THR A 86 -9.75 4.88 -3.49
N ALA A 87 -8.82 5.12 -2.56
CA ALA A 87 -7.69 4.25 -2.32
C ALA A 87 -7.40 4.08 -0.81
N LEU A 88 -6.93 2.88 -0.45
CA LEU A 88 -6.56 2.53 0.93
C LEU A 88 -5.28 1.69 0.93
N HIS A 89 -4.32 2.07 1.77
CA HIS A 89 -3.08 1.31 1.99
C HIS A 89 -3.10 0.65 3.36
N GLY A 90 -2.67 -0.61 3.43
CA GLY A 90 -2.56 -1.31 4.69
C GLY A 90 -1.71 -2.57 4.62
N VAL A 91 -1.36 -3.09 5.80
CA VAL A 91 -0.84 -4.45 5.93
C VAL A 91 -2.02 -5.43 6.07
N PRO A 92 -1.84 -6.73 5.78
CA PRO A 92 -2.96 -7.70 5.82
C PRO A 92 -3.75 -7.69 7.12
N THR A 93 -3.07 -7.53 8.28
CA THR A 93 -3.73 -7.48 9.60
C THR A 93 -4.64 -6.26 9.78
N MET A 94 -4.34 -5.13 9.14
CA MET A 94 -5.22 -3.94 9.14
C MET A 94 -6.52 -4.25 8.40
N PHE A 95 -6.44 -4.78 7.19
CA PHE A 95 -7.62 -5.19 6.42
C PHE A 95 -8.46 -6.25 7.13
N ILE A 96 -7.81 -7.21 7.81
CA ILE A 96 -8.52 -8.22 8.62
C ILE A 96 -9.28 -7.54 9.78
N ALA A 97 -8.67 -6.57 10.45
CA ALA A 97 -9.33 -5.85 11.55
C ALA A 97 -10.51 -5.01 11.05
N GLU A 98 -10.38 -4.38 9.89
CA GLU A 98 -11.46 -3.61 9.24
C GLU A 98 -12.62 -4.51 8.83
N LEU A 99 -12.34 -5.62 8.12
CA LEU A 99 -13.34 -6.57 7.64
C LEU A 99 -14.12 -7.26 8.78
N ASN A 100 -13.49 -7.48 9.94
CA ASN A 100 -14.11 -8.12 11.10
C ASN A 100 -14.67 -7.09 12.11
N HIS A 101 -14.65 -5.81 11.81
CA HIS A 101 -15.17 -4.81 12.73
C HIS A 101 -16.70 -4.92 12.86
N PRO A 102 -17.26 -4.95 14.08
CA PRO A 102 -18.72 -5.14 14.29
C PRO A 102 -19.59 -4.12 13.54
N MET A 103 -19.08 -2.94 13.26
CA MET A 103 -19.79 -1.88 12.56
C MET A 103 -19.44 -1.82 11.06
N PHE A 104 -18.76 -2.82 10.49
CA PHE A 104 -18.32 -2.80 9.10
C PHE A 104 -19.46 -2.47 8.12
N ASP A 105 -20.59 -3.13 8.25
CA ASP A 105 -21.75 -2.97 7.37
C ASP A 105 -22.45 -1.62 7.49
N MET A 106 -22.05 -0.78 8.44
CA MET A 106 -22.62 0.58 8.61
C MET A 106 -21.97 1.60 7.67
N PHE A 107 -20.86 1.27 7.01
CA PHE A 107 -20.10 2.19 6.17
C PHE A 107 -20.23 1.87 4.70
N ASP A 108 -20.48 2.89 3.90
CA ASP A 108 -20.43 2.79 2.44
C ASP A 108 -18.98 2.93 1.97
N LEU A 109 -18.40 1.82 1.54
CA LEU A 109 -17.03 1.73 1.03
C LEU A 109 -16.99 1.69 -0.51
N SER A 110 -18.12 1.89 -1.19
CA SER A 110 -18.24 1.75 -2.64
C SER A 110 -17.40 2.74 -3.45
N SER A 111 -16.82 3.75 -2.81
CA SER A 111 -15.89 4.67 -3.44
C SER A 111 -14.49 4.08 -3.63
N LEU A 112 -14.12 3.05 -2.85
CA LEU A 112 -12.82 2.40 -3.00
C LEU A 112 -12.72 1.69 -4.35
N ARG A 113 -11.57 1.80 -4.99
CA ARG A 113 -11.24 1.07 -6.21
C ARG A 113 -9.88 0.39 -6.14
N THR A 114 -8.89 1.02 -5.49
CA THR A 114 -7.49 0.60 -5.51
C THR A 114 -6.81 0.78 -4.16
N GLY A 115 -5.58 0.34 -4.05
CA GLY A 115 -4.75 0.47 -2.87
C GLY A 115 -3.63 -0.57 -2.84
N ILE A 116 -2.93 -0.63 -1.73
CA ILE A 116 -1.80 -1.54 -1.53
C ILE A 116 -2.06 -2.43 -0.33
N MET A 117 -1.88 -3.74 -0.51
CA MET A 117 -1.70 -4.69 0.58
C MET A 117 -0.24 -5.17 0.56
N ALA A 118 0.55 -4.82 1.57
CA ALA A 118 1.99 -5.08 1.59
C ALA A 118 2.53 -5.26 3.01
N GLY A 119 3.84 -5.47 3.15
CA GLY A 119 4.54 -5.58 4.43
C GLY A 119 4.50 -6.97 5.07
N ALA A 120 3.71 -7.88 4.54
CA ALA A 120 3.64 -9.30 4.90
C ALA A 120 3.07 -10.10 3.72
N PRO A 121 3.18 -11.44 3.71
CA PRO A 121 2.46 -12.26 2.72
C PRO A 121 0.96 -11.96 2.76
N CYS A 122 0.39 -11.70 1.58
CA CYS A 122 -1.03 -11.34 1.44
C CYS A 122 -1.91 -12.61 1.44
N PRO A 123 -2.74 -12.86 2.47
CA PRO A 123 -3.60 -14.04 2.45
C PRO A 123 -4.64 -13.92 1.32
N ILE A 124 -4.76 -14.96 0.51
CA ILE A 124 -5.66 -14.99 -0.66
C ILE A 124 -7.08 -14.63 -0.26
N GLU A 125 -7.58 -15.22 0.83
CA GLU A 125 -8.94 -15.00 1.29
C GLU A 125 -9.16 -13.56 1.77
N THR A 126 -8.17 -12.94 2.44
CA THR A 126 -8.25 -11.54 2.84
C THR A 126 -8.30 -10.62 1.63
N MET A 127 -7.44 -10.84 0.65
CA MET A 127 -7.44 -10.03 -0.58
C MET A 127 -8.77 -10.15 -1.33
N LYS A 128 -9.34 -11.36 -1.43
CA LYS A 128 -10.65 -11.60 -2.02
C LYS A 128 -11.76 -10.83 -1.28
N GLN A 129 -11.77 -10.89 0.04
CA GLN A 129 -12.76 -10.15 0.82
C GLN A 129 -12.62 -8.63 0.68
N VAL A 130 -11.40 -8.10 0.62
CA VAL A 130 -11.16 -6.68 0.34
C VAL A 130 -11.69 -6.29 -1.03
N MET A 131 -11.45 -7.11 -2.05
CA MET A 131 -11.98 -6.87 -3.40
C MET A 131 -13.52 -6.93 -3.45
N ASP A 132 -14.14 -7.84 -2.71
CA ASP A 132 -15.57 -8.10 -2.81
C ASP A 132 -16.39 -7.24 -1.84
N LYS A 133 -15.99 -7.15 -0.57
CA LYS A 133 -16.74 -6.45 0.47
C LYS A 133 -16.37 -4.97 0.60
N MET A 134 -15.09 -4.62 0.35
CA MET A 134 -14.63 -3.23 0.39
C MET A 134 -14.59 -2.57 -1.00
N TYR A 135 -15.04 -3.25 -2.04
CA TYR A 135 -15.07 -2.75 -3.43
C TYR A 135 -13.70 -2.43 -4.04
N CYS A 136 -12.59 -2.78 -3.38
CA CYS A 136 -11.24 -2.42 -3.78
C CYS A 136 -10.72 -3.38 -4.88
N LYS A 137 -11.37 -3.37 -6.05
CA LYS A 137 -11.13 -4.34 -7.14
C LYS A 137 -9.73 -4.29 -7.73
N GLU A 138 -9.10 -3.12 -7.69
CA GLU A 138 -7.76 -2.86 -8.23
C GLU A 138 -6.68 -2.84 -7.15
N ILE A 139 -6.92 -3.45 -5.98
CA ILE A 139 -5.89 -3.57 -4.95
C ILE A 139 -4.70 -4.37 -5.48
N ILE A 140 -3.48 -3.90 -5.20
CA ILE A 140 -2.24 -4.54 -5.63
C ILE A 140 -1.42 -5.03 -4.43
N SER A 141 -0.61 -6.07 -4.64
CA SER A 141 0.46 -6.42 -3.71
C SER A 141 1.75 -5.72 -4.11
N VAL A 142 2.53 -5.31 -3.11
CA VAL A 142 3.82 -4.64 -3.31
C VAL A 142 4.86 -5.30 -2.41
N TYR A 143 6.02 -5.60 -2.96
CA TYR A 143 7.18 -6.05 -2.20
C TYR A 143 8.30 -5.03 -2.27
N GLY A 144 8.98 -4.87 -1.15
CA GLY A 144 10.12 -3.97 -1.07
C GLY A 144 10.72 -3.93 0.32
N LEU A 145 11.77 -3.12 0.45
CA LEU A 145 12.57 -2.93 1.65
C LEU A 145 12.84 -1.43 1.82
N THR A 146 13.12 -0.97 3.01
CA THR A 146 13.53 0.43 3.22
C THR A 146 14.73 0.80 2.33
N GLU A 147 15.66 -0.13 2.14
CA GLU A 147 16.86 0.00 1.32
C GLU A 147 16.56 0.19 -0.17
N THR A 148 15.35 -0.12 -0.63
CA THR A 148 14.93 0.01 -2.04
C THR A 148 13.97 1.19 -2.29
N SER A 149 13.68 2.02 -1.29
CA SER A 149 13.01 3.33 -1.35
C SER A 149 11.46 3.38 -1.43
N PRO A 150 10.65 2.47 -0.96
CA PRO A 150 10.82 1.08 -0.57
C PRO A 150 10.38 0.06 -1.64
N GLY A 151 9.53 0.44 -2.61
CA GLY A 151 8.95 -0.49 -3.56
C GLY A 151 9.97 -1.02 -4.57
N MET A 152 9.95 -2.31 -4.84
CA MET A 152 10.76 -2.97 -5.87
C MET A 152 9.90 -3.62 -6.93
N THR A 153 8.85 -4.30 -6.49
CA THR A 153 7.92 -5.01 -7.35
C THR A 153 6.49 -4.73 -6.95
N ALA A 154 5.58 -4.82 -7.92
CA ALA A 154 4.14 -4.80 -7.68
C ALA A 154 3.41 -5.74 -8.62
N SER A 155 2.30 -6.30 -8.15
CA SER A 155 1.32 -6.89 -9.06
C SER A 155 0.63 -5.80 -9.87
N ARG A 156 0.06 -6.17 -11.01
CA ARG A 156 -0.70 -5.25 -11.86
C ARG A 156 -2.18 -5.28 -11.50
N VAL A 157 -2.88 -4.19 -11.67
CA VAL A 157 -4.35 -4.14 -11.50
C VAL A 157 -5.09 -5.08 -12.46
N THR A 158 -4.45 -5.45 -13.57
CA THR A 158 -4.98 -6.40 -14.55
C THR A 158 -4.65 -7.86 -14.25
N ASP A 159 -3.76 -8.15 -13.29
CA ASP A 159 -3.43 -9.51 -12.90
C ASP A 159 -4.63 -10.20 -12.22
N SER A 160 -4.70 -11.52 -12.35
CA SER A 160 -5.69 -12.29 -11.61
C SER A 160 -5.49 -12.15 -10.10
N MET A 161 -6.55 -12.34 -9.33
CA MET A 161 -6.48 -12.30 -7.86
C MET A 161 -5.44 -13.29 -7.31
N GLU A 162 -5.31 -14.46 -7.94
CA GLU A 162 -4.32 -15.46 -7.57
C GLU A 162 -2.90 -14.93 -7.73
N ILE A 163 -2.56 -14.34 -8.88
CA ILE A 163 -1.24 -13.73 -9.12
C ILE A 163 -0.96 -12.63 -8.10
N ARG A 164 -1.93 -11.74 -7.83
CA ARG A 164 -1.76 -10.65 -6.85
C ARG A 164 -1.51 -11.16 -5.43
N ALA A 165 -2.11 -12.27 -5.03
CA ALA A 165 -2.01 -12.80 -3.68
C ALA A 165 -0.84 -13.79 -3.49
N THR A 166 -0.40 -14.47 -4.55
CA THR A 166 0.63 -15.54 -4.43
C THR A 166 2.01 -15.13 -4.93
N THR A 167 2.14 -13.97 -5.56
CA THR A 167 3.41 -13.47 -6.10
C THR A 167 3.71 -12.07 -5.59
N VAL A 168 4.93 -11.62 -5.78
CA VAL A 168 5.35 -10.23 -5.51
C VAL A 168 5.23 -9.33 -6.74
N GLY A 169 4.65 -9.86 -7.83
CA GLY A 169 4.45 -9.13 -9.08
C GLY A 169 5.71 -8.96 -9.92
N CYS A 170 5.76 -7.89 -10.69
CA CYS A 170 6.85 -7.55 -11.60
C CYS A 170 7.73 -6.44 -11.04
N ALA A 171 9.01 -6.43 -11.43
CA ALA A 171 9.92 -5.33 -11.10
C ALA A 171 9.37 -3.98 -11.58
N PHE A 172 9.60 -2.93 -10.80
CA PHE A 172 9.32 -1.56 -11.22
C PHE A 172 10.17 -1.15 -12.42
N PRO A 173 9.74 -0.17 -13.23
CA PRO A 173 10.59 0.42 -14.25
C PRO A 173 11.93 0.87 -13.66
N ASN A 174 13.01 0.58 -14.39
CA ASN A 174 14.39 0.89 -13.98
C ASN A 174 14.87 0.19 -12.68
N VAL A 175 14.19 -0.88 -12.26
CA VAL A 175 14.62 -1.74 -11.15
C VAL A 175 14.96 -3.12 -11.70
N GLU A 176 16.15 -3.62 -11.35
CA GLU A 176 16.58 -4.97 -11.66
C GLU A 176 16.39 -5.88 -10.45
N VAL A 177 15.68 -6.99 -10.64
CA VAL A 177 15.44 -8.00 -9.60
C VAL A 177 16.03 -9.33 -10.05
N LYS A 178 16.79 -9.98 -9.16
CA LYS A 178 17.46 -11.24 -9.44
C LYS A 178 17.23 -12.22 -8.30
N VAL A 179 16.84 -13.43 -8.63
CA VAL A 179 16.76 -14.55 -7.69
C VAL A 179 18.07 -15.35 -7.80
N LEU A 180 18.67 -15.60 -6.65
CA LEU A 180 19.91 -16.37 -6.54
C LEU A 180 19.68 -17.57 -5.64
N ASP A 181 20.30 -18.71 -5.97
CA ASP A 181 20.37 -19.82 -5.03
C ASP A 181 21.23 -19.41 -3.83
N PRO A 182 20.78 -19.69 -2.60
CA PRO A 182 21.62 -19.53 -1.41
C PRO A 182 22.73 -20.58 -1.50
N VAL A 183 23.95 -20.16 -1.82
CA VAL A 183 25.14 -21.01 -1.79
C VAL A 183 25.81 -20.88 -0.45
#